data_fa22d85a425b19578dce814b46757564
#
_entry.id   fa22d85a425b19578dce814b46757564
#
_cell.length_a   1.000
_cell.length_b   1.000
_cell.length_c   1.000
_cell.angle_alpha   90.00
_cell.angle_beta   90.00
_cell.angle_gamma   90.00
#
_symmetry.space_group_name_H-M   'P 1'
#
loop_
_entity.id
_entity.type
_entity.pdbx_description
1 polymer ?
#
loop_
_entity_poly.entity_id
_entity_poly.type
_entity_poly.pdbx_seq_one_letter_code
_entity_poly.pdbx_strand_id
1 'polypeptide(L)'
;MRVAVIGQGYVGLTISSGAISAGFEVIGIDKNQRVVEGLNSGKSHIEGISDAQIASAISLGRFKPSSDFAEIVNSEIVVIAVPTPLNKSGEPDLALLESASASIAPFLGEDTLVINESTSYAGTLRNVIATRVNTLNPKVKYFAVSPERVDPGNKSFGVKNTPRLVGGITDEATNRAVAFYSSFCDHVIRVSSPEVAESAKLLENSFRFINIGFINEFAQLMNTMGIPVSEVIAAAGTKPYGFMPFFPNVGIGGHCIPVDPLYLQKNALDHGIMSKYIKLSEELNHEMPKYCVGRLEELYGSLKGKHLLVVGVSYKPDISDTRESPAESVIKELEKKGATVSWHDPLVESFNGQSSASISGDYDLGLVLVKHQLLDMSSWTDKPIYCVNSVDSEPEWIPILGSSKRK
;
A
#
# COMPACT_ATOMS: atom_id res chain seq x y z
N MET A 1 0.77 14.37 28.05
CA MET A 1 0.24 13.06 27.67
C MET A 1 1.30 12.29 26.92
N ARG A 2 1.51 11.03 27.31
CA ARG A 2 2.52 10.16 26.73
C ARG A 2 1.85 9.11 25.84
N VAL A 3 2.36 8.94 24.63
CA VAL A 3 1.84 8.03 23.61
C VAL A 3 2.93 7.03 23.24
N ALA A 4 2.61 5.76 23.12
CA ALA A 4 3.50 4.75 22.53
C ALA A 4 2.96 4.34 21.16
N VAL A 5 3.84 4.18 20.17
CA VAL A 5 3.49 3.71 18.83
C VAL A 5 4.34 2.48 18.51
N ILE A 6 3.68 1.35 18.31
CA ILE A 6 4.29 0.03 18.07
C ILE A 6 4.36 -0.26 16.57
N GLY A 7 5.58 -0.39 16.06
CA GLY A 7 5.88 -0.39 14.63
C GLY A 7 6.18 1.04 14.16
N GLN A 8 7.41 1.25 13.68
CA GLN A 8 7.85 2.56 13.16
C GLN A 8 8.05 2.51 11.63
N GLY A 9 7.24 1.70 10.94
CA GLY A 9 7.12 1.75 9.49
C GLY A 9 6.40 3.01 9.02
N TYR A 10 5.96 3.03 7.76
CA TYR A 10 5.29 4.21 7.18
C TYR A 10 4.14 4.73 8.05
N VAL A 11 3.20 3.86 8.42
CA VAL A 11 2.03 4.22 9.24
C VAL A 11 2.45 4.70 10.62
N GLY A 12 3.23 3.91 11.35
CA GLY A 12 3.57 4.23 12.74
C GLY A 12 4.42 5.48 12.87
N LEU A 13 5.41 5.70 12.00
CA LEU A 13 6.22 6.91 12.07
C LEU A 13 5.42 8.17 11.68
N THR A 14 4.45 8.02 10.76
CA THR A 14 3.54 9.11 10.38
C THR A 14 2.60 9.49 11.55
N ILE A 15 2.06 8.51 12.27
CA ILE A 15 1.26 8.76 13.49
C ILE A 15 2.14 9.36 14.60
N SER A 16 3.36 8.84 14.78
CA SER A 16 4.32 9.40 15.73
C SER A 16 4.59 10.89 15.44
N SER A 17 4.83 11.24 14.18
CA SER A 17 5.05 12.62 13.75
C SER A 17 3.83 13.52 13.99
N GLY A 18 2.62 13.04 13.69
CA GLY A 18 1.37 13.74 13.96
C GLY A 18 1.19 14.02 15.46
N ALA A 19 1.37 13.02 16.30
CA ALA A 19 1.27 13.14 17.75
C ALA A 19 2.34 14.10 18.32
N ILE A 20 3.59 14.03 17.86
CA ILE A 20 4.66 14.96 18.23
C ILE A 20 4.28 16.40 17.88
N SER A 21 3.74 16.61 16.69
CA SER A 21 3.31 17.94 16.22
C SER A 21 2.17 18.51 17.07
N ALA A 22 1.31 17.65 17.64
CA ALA A 22 0.27 18.02 18.59
C ALA A 22 0.79 18.23 20.04
N GLY A 23 2.09 18.06 20.27
CA GLY A 23 2.73 18.32 21.57
C GLY A 23 2.81 17.11 22.49
N PHE A 24 2.51 15.90 22.03
CA PHE A 24 2.66 14.68 22.83
C PHE A 24 4.13 14.25 22.95
N GLU A 25 4.43 13.53 24.02
CA GLU A 25 5.67 12.75 24.15
C GLU A 25 5.44 11.37 23.55
N VAL A 26 6.23 10.99 22.55
CA VAL A 26 6.04 9.75 21.81
C VAL A 26 7.19 8.78 22.04
N ILE A 27 6.86 7.55 22.42
CA ILE A 27 7.76 6.40 22.43
C ILE A 27 7.51 5.60 21.17
N GLY A 28 8.48 5.55 20.25
CA GLY A 28 8.39 4.76 19.02
C GLY A 28 9.05 3.40 19.21
N ILE A 29 8.26 2.33 19.27
CA ILE A 29 8.78 0.96 19.42
C ILE A 29 8.90 0.28 18.05
N ASP A 30 10.09 -0.25 17.75
CA ASP A 30 10.28 -1.13 16.59
C ASP A 30 11.22 -2.28 16.95
N LYS A 31 10.92 -3.49 16.43
CA LYS A 31 11.78 -4.67 16.61
C LYS A 31 13.02 -4.65 15.71
N ASN A 32 12.99 -3.87 14.63
CA ASN A 32 14.12 -3.73 13.73
C ASN A 32 15.13 -2.73 14.29
N GLN A 33 16.24 -3.25 14.79
CA GLN A 33 17.29 -2.46 15.40
C GLN A 33 17.85 -1.36 14.46
N ARG A 34 17.92 -1.62 13.14
CA ARG A 34 18.39 -0.63 12.16
C ARG A 34 17.44 0.58 12.08
N VAL A 35 16.13 0.34 12.17
CA VAL A 35 15.12 1.41 12.22
C VAL A 35 15.31 2.24 13.47
N VAL A 36 15.44 1.61 14.63
CA VAL A 36 15.64 2.28 15.93
C VAL A 36 16.93 3.11 15.94
N GLU A 37 18.04 2.55 15.46
CA GLU A 37 19.33 3.24 15.37
C GLU A 37 19.29 4.42 14.39
N GLY A 38 18.67 4.22 13.21
CA GLY A 38 18.44 5.29 12.24
C GLY A 38 17.66 6.45 12.83
N LEU A 39 16.52 6.17 13.45
CA LEU A 39 15.69 7.19 14.10
C LEU A 39 16.44 7.87 15.24
N ASN A 40 17.15 7.14 16.12
CA ASN A 40 17.95 7.73 17.18
C ASN A 40 19.11 8.62 16.67
N SER A 41 19.60 8.37 15.45
CA SER A 41 20.58 9.25 14.78
C SER A 41 19.94 10.45 14.07
N GLY A 42 18.62 10.63 14.21
CA GLY A 42 17.88 11.72 13.58
C GLY A 42 17.57 11.49 12.10
N LYS A 43 17.61 10.24 11.62
CA LYS A 43 17.34 9.90 10.21
C LYS A 43 15.97 9.28 10.04
N SER A 44 15.23 9.77 9.05
CA SER A 44 13.98 9.17 8.61
C SER A 44 14.27 8.09 7.55
N HIS A 45 13.46 7.04 7.54
CA HIS A 45 13.49 5.97 6.53
C HIS A 45 12.20 5.92 5.72
N ILE A 46 11.32 6.91 5.88
CA ILE A 46 10.07 7.02 5.12
C ILE A 46 9.97 8.38 4.41
N GLU A 47 9.31 8.37 3.26
CA GLU A 47 9.00 9.59 2.54
C GLU A 47 7.97 10.45 3.30
N GLY A 48 8.08 11.78 3.15
CA GLY A 48 7.16 12.74 3.80
C GLY A 48 7.52 13.15 5.23
N ILE A 49 8.50 12.50 5.85
CA ILE A 49 9.08 12.92 7.15
C ILE A 49 10.57 13.14 6.98
N SER A 50 11.03 14.37 7.20
CA SER A 50 12.44 14.73 7.01
C SER A 50 13.32 14.36 8.20
N ASP A 51 14.61 14.16 7.95
CA ASP A 51 15.62 13.97 8.99
C ASP A 51 15.59 15.12 10.02
N ALA A 52 15.41 16.36 9.55
CA ALA A 52 15.33 17.52 10.43
C ALA A 52 14.15 17.46 11.41
N GLN A 53 13.00 16.91 10.99
CA GLN A 53 11.85 16.72 11.88
C GLN A 53 12.16 15.69 12.97
N ILE A 54 12.77 14.55 12.61
CA ILE A 54 13.14 13.50 13.57
C ILE A 54 14.19 14.03 14.55
N ALA A 55 15.26 14.63 14.06
CA ALA A 55 16.33 15.19 14.90
C ALA A 55 15.80 16.26 15.87
N SER A 56 14.92 17.15 15.41
CA SER A 56 14.27 18.15 16.25
C SER A 56 13.39 17.51 17.33
N ALA A 57 12.59 16.52 16.99
CA ALA A 57 11.72 15.83 17.94
C ALA A 57 12.51 15.14 19.07
N ILE A 58 13.64 14.52 18.72
CA ILE A 58 14.54 13.89 19.71
C ILE A 58 15.21 14.94 20.59
N SER A 59 15.77 16.00 20.01
CA SER A 59 16.45 17.06 20.77
C SER A 59 15.55 17.80 21.77
N LEU A 60 14.24 17.88 21.44
CA LEU A 60 13.22 18.45 22.33
C LEU A 60 12.68 17.43 23.35
N GLY A 61 13.17 16.18 23.37
CA GLY A 61 12.66 15.12 24.24
C GLY A 61 11.22 14.69 23.93
N ARG A 62 10.73 15.00 22.73
CA ARG A 62 9.37 14.65 22.28
C ARG A 62 9.27 13.30 21.61
N PHE A 63 10.39 12.74 21.15
CA PHE A 63 10.43 11.44 20.50
C PHE A 63 11.55 10.57 21.08
N LYS A 64 11.22 9.35 21.47
CA LYS A 64 12.17 8.34 21.96
C LYS A 64 12.00 7.02 21.19
N PRO A 65 12.78 6.77 20.14
CA PRO A 65 12.84 5.45 19.50
C PRO A 65 13.46 4.40 20.42
N SER A 66 12.85 3.21 20.51
CA SER A 66 13.35 2.08 21.31
C SER A 66 12.93 0.74 20.74
N SER A 67 13.65 -0.32 21.07
CA SER A 67 13.21 -1.72 20.85
C SER A 67 12.68 -2.39 22.13
N ASP A 68 12.80 -1.71 23.27
CA ASP A 68 12.36 -2.22 24.57
C ASP A 68 10.90 -1.83 24.85
N PHE A 69 10.03 -2.82 24.94
CA PHE A 69 8.61 -2.62 25.27
C PHE A 69 8.39 -2.10 26.72
N ALA A 70 9.36 -2.26 27.63
CA ALA A 70 9.23 -1.70 28.98
C ALA A 70 9.14 -0.18 28.99
N GLU A 71 9.64 0.48 27.95
CA GLU A 71 9.59 1.94 27.81
C GLU A 71 8.16 2.51 27.67
N ILE A 72 7.17 1.65 27.27
CA ILE A 72 5.78 2.11 27.13
C ILE A 72 5.03 2.24 28.47
N VAL A 73 5.63 1.83 29.57
CA VAL A 73 5.06 2.02 30.92
C VAL A 73 4.65 3.49 31.12
N ASN A 74 3.46 3.70 31.70
CA ASN A 74 2.83 5.00 31.88
C ASN A 74 2.41 5.72 30.58
N SER A 75 2.36 5.03 29.44
CA SER A 75 1.70 5.59 28.25
C SER A 75 0.20 5.58 28.42
N GLU A 76 -0.44 6.72 28.17
CA GLU A 76 -1.90 6.87 28.25
C GLU A 76 -2.59 6.30 27.01
N ILE A 77 -1.86 6.29 25.88
CA ILE A 77 -2.31 5.73 24.60
C ILE A 77 -1.20 4.84 24.03
N VAL A 78 -1.58 3.67 23.54
CA VAL A 78 -0.69 2.75 22.79
C VAL A 78 -1.32 2.46 21.44
N VAL A 79 -0.64 2.87 20.37
CA VAL A 79 -1.07 2.64 18.98
C VAL A 79 -0.30 1.46 18.41
N ILE A 80 -0.99 0.50 17.82
CA ILE A 80 -0.40 -0.65 17.13
C ILE A 80 -0.46 -0.39 15.63
N ALA A 81 0.71 -0.33 14.98
CA ALA A 81 0.89 -0.05 13.55
C ALA A 81 1.91 -1.05 12.95
N VAL A 82 1.68 -2.33 13.16
CA VAL A 82 2.53 -3.42 12.67
C VAL A 82 2.02 -3.96 11.34
N PRO A 83 2.90 -4.55 10.50
CA PRO A 83 2.49 -5.17 9.25
C PRO A 83 1.52 -6.35 9.48
N THR A 84 0.59 -6.49 8.55
CA THR A 84 -0.37 -7.60 8.46
C THR A 84 -0.31 -8.20 7.06
N PRO A 85 0.74 -9.01 6.76
CA PRO A 85 0.96 -9.58 5.44
C PRO A 85 0.03 -10.77 5.18
N LEU A 86 0.18 -11.36 3.99
CA LEU A 86 -0.32 -12.71 3.73
C LEU A 86 0.75 -13.74 4.14
N ASN A 87 0.30 -14.91 4.57
CA ASN A 87 1.17 -16.06 4.80
C ASN A 87 1.58 -16.72 3.46
N LYS A 88 2.40 -17.77 3.52
CA LYS A 88 2.86 -18.50 2.34
C LYS A 88 1.74 -19.17 1.52
N SER A 89 0.56 -19.35 2.12
CA SER A 89 -0.63 -19.89 1.44
C SER A 89 -1.50 -18.81 0.81
N GLY A 90 -1.11 -17.52 0.92
CA GLY A 90 -1.91 -16.39 0.42
C GLY A 90 -3.07 -15.99 1.36
N GLU A 91 -3.07 -16.45 2.62
CA GLU A 91 -4.11 -16.11 3.59
C GLU A 91 -3.64 -14.98 4.53
N PRO A 92 -4.55 -14.18 5.10
CA PRO A 92 -4.25 -13.17 6.10
C PRO A 92 -3.44 -13.71 7.28
N ASP A 93 -2.34 -13.03 7.63
CA ASP A 93 -1.47 -13.39 8.75
C ASP A 93 -1.50 -12.30 9.83
N LEU A 94 -2.12 -12.62 10.96
CA LEU A 94 -2.20 -11.75 12.14
C LEU A 94 -1.11 -12.03 13.19
N ALA A 95 -0.14 -12.91 12.93
CA ALA A 95 0.86 -13.32 13.92
C ALA A 95 1.67 -12.14 14.48
N LEU A 96 2.02 -11.15 13.64
CA LEU A 96 2.70 -9.95 14.10
C LEU A 96 1.82 -9.09 15.00
N LEU A 97 0.52 -8.99 14.69
CA LEU A 97 -0.46 -8.25 15.48
C LEU A 97 -0.71 -8.91 16.84
N GLU A 98 -0.85 -10.23 16.86
CA GLU A 98 -0.96 -11.03 18.10
C GLU A 98 0.31 -10.91 18.96
N SER A 99 1.49 -11.00 18.33
CA SER A 99 2.78 -10.84 19.00
C SER A 99 2.94 -9.42 19.59
N ALA A 100 2.54 -8.39 18.86
CA ALA A 100 2.57 -7.01 19.35
C ALA A 100 1.64 -6.84 20.56
N SER A 101 0.39 -7.34 20.43
CA SER A 101 -0.63 -7.32 21.52
C SER A 101 -0.12 -8.02 22.78
N ALA A 102 0.54 -9.18 22.63
CA ALA A 102 1.13 -9.89 23.76
C ALA A 102 2.32 -9.13 24.37
N SER A 103 3.16 -8.50 23.53
CA SER A 103 4.36 -7.79 24.00
C SER A 103 4.05 -6.53 24.79
N ILE A 104 2.96 -5.82 24.44
CA ILE A 104 2.55 -4.59 25.16
C ILE A 104 1.80 -4.90 26.47
N ALA A 105 1.04 -5.98 26.50
CA ALA A 105 0.08 -6.27 27.58
C ALA A 105 0.65 -6.13 29.02
N PRO A 106 1.88 -6.63 29.36
CA PRO A 106 2.43 -6.53 30.71
C PRO A 106 2.68 -5.08 31.18
N PHE A 107 2.82 -4.16 30.24
CA PHE A 107 3.23 -2.76 30.50
C PHE A 107 2.07 -1.77 30.46
N LEU A 108 0.85 -2.23 30.13
CA LEU A 108 -0.34 -1.38 30.04
C LEU A 108 -0.94 -1.09 31.43
N GLY A 109 -1.30 0.17 31.65
CA GLY A 109 -2.11 0.56 32.81
C GLY A 109 -3.61 0.25 32.58
N GLU A 110 -4.40 0.26 33.67
CA GLU A 110 -5.85 0.05 33.63
C GLU A 110 -6.56 1.04 32.70
N ASP A 111 -6.11 2.30 32.68
CA ASP A 111 -6.68 3.39 31.91
C ASP A 111 -5.98 3.61 30.57
N THR A 112 -5.04 2.75 30.17
CA THR A 112 -4.40 2.85 28.87
C THR A 112 -5.40 2.57 27.74
N LEU A 113 -5.47 3.47 26.75
CA LEU A 113 -6.22 3.25 25.51
C LEU A 113 -5.31 2.54 24.50
N VAL A 114 -5.71 1.37 24.04
CA VAL A 114 -5.04 0.63 22.94
C VAL A 114 -5.78 0.90 21.64
N ILE A 115 -5.07 1.39 20.63
CA ILE A 115 -5.63 1.68 19.30
C ILE A 115 -4.94 0.80 18.26
N ASN A 116 -5.72 0.12 17.43
CA ASN A 116 -5.20 -0.60 16.26
C ASN A 116 -5.30 0.26 15.00
N GLU A 117 -4.17 0.49 14.33
CA GLU A 117 -4.07 1.12 13.00
C GLU A 117 -3.82 0.08 11.90
N SER A 118 -3.30 -1.10 12.28
CA SER A 118 -2.98 -2.16 11.32
C SER A 118 -4.24 -2.63 10.60
N THR A 119 -4.12 -2.91 9.31
CA THR A 119 -5.22 -3.51 8.54
C THR A 119 -5.63 -4.86 9.14
N SER A 120 -6.92 -5.05 9.28
CA SER A 120 -7.51 -6.25 9.87
C SER A 120 -8.93 -6.49 9.36
N TYR A 121 -9.44 -7.71 9.51
CA TYR A 121 -10.84 -7.99 9.21
C TYR A 121 -11.76 -7.67 10.38
N ALA A 122 -13.06 -7.52 10.09
CA ALA A 122 -14.07 -7.18 11.09
C ALA A 122 -14.06 -8.15 12.28
N GLY A 123 -13.99 -7.57 13.48
CA GLY A 123 -13.90 -8.29 14.74
C GLY A 123 -12.48 -8.56 15.26
N THR A 124 -11.44 -8.21 14.51
CA THR A 124 -10.03 -8.40 14.93
C THR A 124 -9.71 -7.65 16.22
N LEU A 125 -10.13 -6.39 16.34
CA LEU A 125 -9.90 -5.64 17.57
C LEU A 125 -10.45 -6.36 18.80
N ARG A 126 -11.68 -6.85 18.71
CA ARG A 126 -12.38 -7.50 19.83
C ARG A 126 -11.86 -8.90 20.09
N ASN A 127 -11.81 -9.73 19.04
CA ASN A 127 -11.61 -11.18 19.19
C ASN A 127 -10.12 -11.57 19.23
N VAL A 128 -9.22 -10.73 18.69
CA VAL A 128 -7.79 -11.00 18.65
C VAL A 128 -7.05 -10.09 19.63
N ILE A 129 -7.07 -8.78 19.40
CA ILE A 129 -6.23 -7.82 20.15
C ILE A 129 -6.69 -7.73 21.61
N ALA A 130 -7.97 -7.38 21.86
CA ALA A 130 -8.49 -7.22 23.21
C ALA A 130 -8.47 -8.54 23.98
N THR A 131 -8.82 -9.66 23.33
CA THR A 131 -8.72 -10.99 23.92
C THR A 131 -7.29 -11.33 24.31
N ARG A 132 -6.31 -11.09 23.44
CA ARG A 132 -4.89 -11.37 23.71
C ARG A 132 -4.34 -10.50 24.84
N VAL A 133 -4.63 -9.21 24.82
CA VAL A 133 -4.22 -8.28 25.89
C VAL A 133 -4.86 -8.68 27.21
N ASN A 134 -6.18 -8.90 27.25
CA ASN A 134 -6.91 -9.19 28.50
C ASN A 134 -6.59 -10.57 29.09
N THR A 135 -6.17 -11.53 28.26
CA THR A 135 -5.63 -12.82 28.77
C THR A 135 -4.37 -12.62 29.61
N LEU A 136 -3.53 -11.64 29.25
CA LEU A 136 -2.26 -11.36 29.94
C LEU A 136 -2.37 -10.23 30.97
N ASN A 137 -3.29 -9.29 30.75
CA ASN A 137 -3.54 -8.16 31.64
C ASN A 137 -5.04 -7.78 31.63
N PRO A 138 -5.86 -8.41 32.46
CA PRO A 138 -7.32 -8.23 32.48
C PRO A 138 -7.78 -6.86 32.96
N LYS A 139 -6.87 -5.98 33.38
CA LYS A 139 -7.22 -4.64 33.87
C LYS A 139 -7.47 -3.64 32.72
N VAL A 140 -6.96 -3.90 31.51
CA VAL A 140 -7.07 -2.99 30.37
C VAL A 140 -8.50 -2.98 29.84
N LYS A 141 -9.10 -1.79 29.73
CA LYS A 141 -10.54 -1.62 29.45
C LYS A 141 -10.82 -0.99 28.09
N TYR A 142 -9.89 -0.17 27.56
CA TYR A 142 -10.16 0.73 26.46
C TYR A 142 -9.43 0.30 25.19
N PHE A 143 -10.21 -0.11 24.20
CA PHE A 143 -9.72 -0.55 22.89
C PHE A 143 -10.47 0.18 21.79
N ALA A 144 -9.76 0.68 20.81
CA ALA A 144 -10.30 1.33 19.62
C ALA A 144 -9.55 0.90 18.37
N VAL A 145 -10.14 1.12 17.22
CA VAL A 145 -9.52 0.96 15.90
C VAL A 145 -9.65 2.25 15.12
N SER A 146 -8.59 2.58 14.39
CA SER A 146 -8.57 3.65 13.41
C SER A 146 -7.74 3.19 12.21
N PRO A 147 -8.35 2.52 11.22
CA PRO A 147 -7.62 1.98 10.10
C PRO A 147 -6.92 3.08 9.30
N GLU A 148 -5.66 2.87 8.92
CA GLU A 148 -4.91 3.84 8.10
C GLU A 148 -5.53 3.96 6.70
N ARG A 149 -5.70 5.20 6.21
CA ARG A 149 -6.33 5.53 4.92
C ARG A 149 -5.46 6.42 4.04
N VAL A 150 -4.25 6.78 4.48
CA VAL A 150 -3.33 7.62 3.70
C VAL A 150 -2.74 6.81 2.55
N ASP A 151 -2.64 7.42 1.39
CA ASP A 151 -1.99 6.89 0.20
C ASP A 151 -0.56 7.42 0.12
N PRO A 152 0.48 6.57 0.34
CA PRO A 152 1.86 6.99 0.26
C PRO A 152 2.19 7.67 -1.07
N GLY A 153 2.94 8.80 -1.02
CA GLY A 153 3.27 9.60 -2.20
C GLY A 153 2.15 10.53 -2.68
N ASN A 154 0.96 10.53 -2.07
CA ASN A 154 -0.12 11.46 -2.39
C ASN A 154 0.25 12.89 -1.92
N LYS A 155 0.33 13.84 -2.87
CA LYS A 155 0.73 15.23 -2.59
C LYS A 155 -0.41 16.09 -2.04
N SER A 156 -1.66 15.67 -2.23
CA SER A 156 -2.86 16.43 -1.86
C SER A 156 -3.44 15.98 -0.51
N PHE A 157 -3.33 14.70 -0.19
CA PHE A 157 -3.91 14.10 1.00
C PHE A 157 -2.85 13.37 1.83
N GLY A 158 -2.69 13.79 3.08
CA GLY A 158 -1.81 13.18 4.06
C GLY A 158 -2.57 12.88 5.36
N VAL A 159 -1.85 12.58 6.44
CA VAL A 159 -2.45 12.25 7.75
C VAL A 159 -3.36 13.36 8.27
N LYS A 160 -3.01 14.62 8.03
CA LYS A 160 -3.74 15.77 8.55
C LYS A 160 -5.14 15.91 7.92
N ASN A 161 -5.24 15.82 6.61
CA ASN A 161 -6.45 16.15 5.85
C ASN A 161 -7.19 14.96 5.23
N THR A 162 -6.68 13.74 5.38
CA THR A 162 -7.44 12.53 5.05
C THR A 162 -8.42 12.24 6.18
N PRO A 163 -9.75 12.16 5.93
CA PRO A 163 -10.71 11.85 6.97
C PRO A 163 -10.43 10.49 7.60
N ARG A 164 -10.37 10.45 8.93
CA ARG A 164 -10.04 9.26 9.71
C ARG A 164 -11.28 8.66 10.36
N LEU A 165 -11.43 7.34 10.29
CA LEU A 165 -12.52 6.63 10.97
C LEU A 165 -12.05 6.16 12.34
N VAL A 166 -12.91 6.25 13.36
CA VAL A 166 -12.61 5.79 14.72
C VAL A 166 -13.81 5.02 15.29
N GLY A 167 -13.57 3.79 15.71
CA GLY A 167 -14.54 2.95 16.43
C GLY A 167 -13.91 2.27 17.64
N GLY A 168 -14.53 2.33 18.79
CA GLY A 168 -14.08 1.66 20.02
C GLY A 168 -15.02 0.54 20.46
N ILE A 169 -14.52 -0.35 21.33
CA ILE A 169 -15.35 -1.38 21.97
C ILE A 169 -16.38 -0.73 22.91
N THR A 170 -16.02 0.41 23.48
CA THR A 170 -16.90 1.23 24.34
C THR A 170 -16.97 2.66 23.81
N ASP A 171 -18.03 3.38 24.19
CA ASP A 171 -18.18 4.79 23.87
C ASP A 171 -17.01 5.63 24.40
N GLU A 172 -16.54 5.32 25.61
CA GLU A 172 -15.40 6.01 26.22
C GLU A 172 -14.12 5.79 25.41
N ALA A 173 -13.82 4.56 24.98
CA ALA A 173 -12.68 4.27 24.11
C ALA A 173 -12.77 5.03 22.78
N THR A 174 -13.98 5.10 22.19
CA THR A 174 -14.23 5.87 20.97
C THR A 174 -13.97 7.36 21.19
N ASN A 175 -14.52 7.95 22.25
CA ASN A 175 -14.36 9.38 22.56
C ASN A 175 -12.90 9.75 22.78
N ARG A 176 -12.15 8.94 23.54
CA ARG A 176 -10.72 9.17 23.79
C ARG A 176 -9.89 9.04 22.52
N ALA A 177 -10.17 8.06 21.67
CA ALA A 177 -9.49 7.92 20.38
C ALA A 177 -9.83 9.08 19.41
N VAL A 178 -11.09 9.53 19.37
CA VAL A 178 -11.49 10.73 18.60
C VAL A 178 -10.73 11.95 19.11
N ALA A 179 -10.66 12.17 20.43
CA ALA A 179 -9.93 13.30 21.01
C ALA A 179 -8.43 13.27 20.65
N PHE A 180 -7.81 12.09 20.68
CA PHE A 180 -6.41 11.89 20.28
C PHE A 180 -6.18 12.29 18.83
N TYR A 181 -6.92 11.70 17.88
CA TYR A 181 -6.72 11.99 16.47
C TYR A 181 -7.12 13.42 16.08
N SER A 182 -8.15 14.00 16.69
CA SER A 182 -8.57 15.38 16.44
C SER A 182 -7.53 16.43 16.84
N SER A 183 -6.51 16.04 17.59
CA SER A 183 -5.41 16.94 17.95
C SER A 183 -4.44 17.23 16.79
N PHE A 184 -4.43 16.36 15.74
CA PHE A 184 -3.55 16.50 14.57
C PHE A 184 -4.20 16.14 13.23
N CYS A 185 -5.45 15.65 13.22
CA CYS A 185 -6.23 15.36 12.01
C CYS A 185 -7.41 16.34 11.90
N ASP A 186 -7.63 16.91 10.72
CA ASP A 186 -8.70 17.89 10.48
C ASP A 186 -10.11 17.27 10.57
N HIS A 187 -10.24 16.01 10.19
CA HIS A 187 -11.53 15.30 10.12
C HIS A 187 -11.44 13.91 10.76
N VAL A 188 -12.07 13.76 11.90
CA VAL A 188 -12.21 12.47 12.59
C VAL A 188 -13.68 12.08 12.65
N ILE A 189 -14.02 10.96 12.05
CA ILE A 189 -15.38 10.45 11.92
C ILE A 189 -15.55 9.30 12.91
N ARG A 190 -16.42 9.51 13.91
CA ARG A 190 -16.84 8.47 14.83
C ARG A 190 -17.75 7.49 14.09
N VAL A 191 -17.50 6.18 14.24
CA VAL A 191 -18.40 5.12 13.79
C VAL A 191 -18.97 4.34 14.99
N SER A 192 -20.03 3.57 14.74
CA SER A 192 -20.81 2.92 15.80
C SER A 192 -20.10 1.75 16.49
N SER A 193 -19.12 1.13 15.85
CA SER A 193 -18.34 0.04 16.42
C SER A 193 -16.98 -0.11 15.72
N PRO A 194 -16.02 -0.83 16.33
CA PRO A 194 -14.74 -1.12 15.66
C PRO A 194 -14.92 -1.93 14.38
N GLU A 195 -15.88 -2.85 14.35
CA GLU A 195 -16.17 -3.68 13.19
C GLU A 195 -16.61 -2.84 11.98
N VAL A 196 -17.31 -1.72 12.19
CA VAL A 196 -17.66 -0.78 11.12
C VAL A 196 -16.43 -0.11 10.55
N ALA A 197 -15.48 0.33 11.38
CA ALA A 197 -14.24 0.95 10.92
C ALA A 197 -13.36 -0.06 10.15
N GLU A 198 -13.18 -1.28 10.69
CA GLU A 198 -12.44 -2.36 10.06
C GLU A 198 -13.05 -2.73 8.70
N SER A 199 -14.38 -2.88 8.63
CA SER A 199 -15.08 -3.21 7.38
C SER A 199 -15.00 -2.10 6.34
N ALA A 200 -15.07 -0.82 6.75
CA ALA A 200 -15.00 0.30 5.84
C ALA A 200 -13.66 0.34 5.08
N LYS A 201 -12.55 0.11 5.76
CA LYS A 201 -11.23 0.01 5.13
C LYS A 201 -11.17 -1.10 4.08
N LEU A 202 -11.67 -2.28 4.44
CA LEU A 202 -11.69 -3.42 3.52
C LEU A 202 -12.62 -3.17 2.32
N LEU A 203 -13.77 -2.52 2.55
CA LEU A 203 -14.69 -2.14 1.46
C LEU A 203 -14.03 -1.17 0.48
N GLU A 204 -13.33 -0.14 0.96
CA GLU A 204 -12.64 0.85 0.12
C GLU A 204 -11.60 0.18 -0.81
N ASN A 205 -10.76 -0.68 -0.25
CA ASN A 205 -9.72 -1.34 -1.02
C ASN A 205 -10.27 -2.45 -1.93
N SER A 206 -11.30 -3.19 -1.49
CA SER A 206 -11.99 -4.17 -2.33
C SER A 206 -12.73 -3.50 -3.49
N PHE A 207 -13.38 -2.36 -3.26
CA PHE A 207 -14.02 -1.58 -4.32
C PHE A 207 -13.00 -1.19 -5.39
N ARG A 208 -11.83 -0.69 -4.99
CA ARG A 208 -10.75 -0.34 -5.92
C ARG A 208 -10.23 -1.55 -6.68
N PHE A 209 -9.96 -2.65 -5.97
CA PHE A 209 -9.47 -3.91 -6.54
C PHE A 209 -10.41 -4.47 -7.61
N ILE A 210 -11.70 -4.58 -7.29
CA ILE A 210 -12.73 -5.13 -8.19
C ILE A 210 -12.89 -4.24 -9.43
N ASN A 211 -12.91 -2.92 -9.27
CA ASN A 211 -13.06 -2.02 -10.41
C ASN A 211 -11.84 -2.00 -11.32
N ILE A 212 -10.62 -2.19 -10.79
CA ILE A 212 -9.42 -2.36 -11.61
C ILE A 212 -9.47 -3.71 -12.35
N GLY A 213 -9.89 -4.80 -11.68
CA GLY A 213 -10.13 -6.09 -12.34
C GLY A 213 -11.12 -5.96 -13.50
N PHE A 214 -12.27 -5.31 -13.26
CA PHE A 214 -13.28 -5.06 -14.28
C PHE A 214 -12.74 -4.24 -15.46
N ILE A 215 -11.99 -3.16 -15.21
CA ILE A 215 -11.47 -2.34 -16.33
C ILE A 215 -10.35 -3.05 -17.10
N ASN A 216 -9.59 -3.95 -16.46
CA ASN A 216 -8.62 -4.80 -17.13
C ASN A 216 -9.31 -5.78 -18.09
N GLU A 217 -10.39 -6.46 -17.65
CA GLU A 217 -11.20 -7.32 -18.50
C GLU A 217 -11.83 -6.53 -19.66
N PHE A 218 -12.39 -5.36 -19.37
CA PHE A 218 -12.97 -4.47 -20.37
C PHE A 218 -11.94 -4.04 -21.42
N ALA A 219 -10.69 -3.75 -20.99
CA ALA A 219 -9.60 -3.43 -21.92
C ALA A 219 -9.26 -4.60 -22.86
N GLN A 220 -9.33 -5.85 -22.40
CA GLN A 220 -9.13 -7.02 -23.24
C GLN A 220 -10.21 -7.08 -24.34
N LEU A 221 -11.47 -6.83 -23.99
CA LEU A 221 -12.57 -6.77 -24.98
C LEU A 221 -12.34 -5.64 -25.98
N MET A 222 -12.02 -4.42 -25.51
CA MET A 222 -11.77 -3.27 -26.39
C MET A 222 -10.61 -3.51 -27.35
N ASN A 223 -9.52 -4.13 -26.88
CA ASN A 223 -8.39 -4.50 -27.72
C ASN A 223 -8.81 -5.46 -28.85
N THR A 224 -9.68 -6.45 -28.56
CA THR A 224 -10.18 -7.39 -29.58
C THR A 224 -11.00 -6.69 -30.66
N MET A 225 -11.73 -5.65 -30.28
CA MET A 225 -12.56 -4.84 -31.17
C MET A 225 -11.79 -3.72 -31.88
N GLY A 226 -10.52 -3.49 -31.51
CA GLY A 226 -9.71 -2.37 -32.04
C GLY A 226 -10.18 -1.01 -31.56
N ILE A 227 -10.80 -0.92 -30.39
CA ILE A 227 -11.32 0.31 -29.78
C ILE A 227 -10.34 0.81 -28.72
N PRO A 228 -9.94 2.11 -28.75
CA PRO A 228 -9.04 2.69 -27.74
C PRO A 228 -9.73 2.78 -26.39
N VAL A 229 -9.38 1.90 -25.43
CA VAL A 229 -10.03 1.85 -24.11
C VAL A 229 -9.90 3.14 -23.32
N SER A 230 -8.77 3.87 -23.44
CA SER A 230 -8.56 5.13 -22.75
C SER A 230 -9.55 6.21 -23.21
N GLU A 231 -9.89 6.26 -24.50
CA GLU A 231 -10.88 7.17 -25.06
C GLU A 231 -12.29 6.82 -24.55
N VAL A 232 -12.61 5.53 -24.45
CA VAL A 232 -13.89 5.07 -23.91
C VAL A 232 -14.01 5.47 -22.43
N ILE A 233 -12.96 5.28 -21.64
CA ILE A 233 -12.94 5.67 -20.22
C ILE A 233 -13.08 7.19 -20.06
N ALA A 234 -12.36 7.97 -20.88
CA ALA A 234 -12.45 9.42 -20.86
C ALA A 234 -13.87 9.88 -21.23
N ALA A 235 -14.47 9.31 -22.27
CA ALA A 235 -15.84 9.60 -22.67
C ALA A 235 -16.87 9.24 -21.57
N ALA A 236 -16.73 8.06 -20.95
CA ALA A 236 -17.58 7.65 -19.84
C ALA A 236 -17.43 8.56 -18.62
N GLY A 237 -16.21 9.04 -18.36
CA GLY A 237 -15.86 9.96 -17.27
C GLY A 237 -16.47 11.36 -17.40
N THR A 238 -16.98 11.75 -18.57
CA THR A 238 -17.70 13.01 -18.75
C THR A 238 -19.05 13.03 -18.03
N LYS A 239 -19.58 11.85 -17.68
CA LYS A 239 -20.82 11.76 -16.90
C LYS A 239 -20.54 12.12 -15.44
N PRO A 240 -21.23 13.14 -14.89
CA PRO A 240 -20.89 13.70 -13.56
C PRO A 240 -21.32 12.83 -12.37
N TYR A 241 -21.98 11.69 -12.61
CA TYR A 241 -22.47 10.78 -11.56
C TYR A 241 -22.48 9.32 -12.02
N GLY A 242 -22.38 8.39 -11.05
CA GLY A 242 -22.54 6.95 -11.30
C GLY A 242 -21.40 6.30 -12.09
N PHE A 243 -20.29 7.01 -12.30
CA PHE A 243 -19.07 6.48 -12.90
C PHE A 243 -17.85 7.08 -12.19
N MET A 244 -16.89 6.23 -11.82
CA MET A 244 -15.58 6.60 -11.33
C MET A 244 -14.55 5.99 -12.27
N PRO A 245 -13.68 6.78 -12.91
CA PRO A 245 -12.71 6.26 -13.86
C PRO A 245 -11.64 5.41 -13.15
N PHE A 246 -11.41 4.22 -13.68
CA PHE A 246 -10.26 3.38 -13.42
C PHE A 246 -9.56 3.10 -14.75
N PHE A 247 -8.26 2.86 -14.71
CA PHE A 247 -7.46 2.62 -15.90
C PHE A 247 -6.83 1.25 -15.87
N PRO A 248 -6.76 0.55 -17.03
CA PRO A 248 -6.17 -0.77 -17.09
C PRO A 248 -4.66 -0.74 -16.86
N ASN A 249 -4.13 -1.80 -16.25
CA ASN A 249 -2.72 -1.93 -15.94
C ASN A 249 -2.25 -3.38 -16.10
N VAL A 250 -0.95 -3.63 -16.05
CA VAL A 250 -0.33 -4.98 -16.10
C VAL A 250 -0.63 -5.84 -14.87
N GLY A 251 -1.28 -5.28 -13.88
CA GLY A 251 -1.66 -5.86 -12.60
C GLY A 251 -1.59 -4.83 -11.50
N ILE A 252 -2.18 -5.16 -10.37
CA ILE A 252 -2.22 -4.35 -9.17
C ILE A 252 -1.09 -4.81 -8.27
N GLY A 253 -0.21 -3.91 -7.87
CA GLY A 253 0.84 -4.14 -6.91
C GLY A 253 0.64 -3.37 -5.60
N GLY A 254 1.66 -3.42 -4.74
CA GLY A 254 1.63 -2.83 -3.41
C GLY A 254 1.02 -3.76 -2.37
N HIS A 255 1.21 -3.42 -1.12
CA HIS A 255 0.83 -4.27 0.02
C HIS A 255 -0.58 -4.03 0.57
N CYS A 256 -1.37 -3.13 -0.05
CA CYS A 256 -2.73 -2.82 0.41
C CYS A 256 -3.79 -3.36 -0.57
N ILE A 257 -3.78 -2.86 -1.82
CA ILE A 257 -4.88 -3.17 -2.76
C ILE A 257 -4.96 -4.66 -3.13
N PRO A 258 -3.88 -5.40 -3.39
CA PRO A 258 -3.98 -6.84 -3.65
C PRO A 258 -4.14 -7.69 -2.37
N VAL A 259 -3.89 -7.13 -1.18
CA VAL A 259 -3.88 -7.87 0.11
C VAL A 259 -5.18 -7.71 0.88
N ASP A 260 -5.65 -6.48 1.09
CA ASP A 260 -6.82 -6.18 1.93
C ASP A 260 -8.12 -6.88 1.47
N PRO A 261 -8.39 -7.05 0.15
CA PRO A 261 -9.54 -7.83 -0.31
C PRO A 261 -9.51 -9.29 0.15
N LEU A 262 -8.32 -9.88 0.31
CA LEU A 262 -8.18 -11.26 0.80
C LEU A 262 -8.51 -11.37 2.29
N TYR A 263 -8.29 -10.28 3.07
CA TYR A 263 -8.81 -10.16 4.43
C TYR A 263 -10.34 -10.17 4.45
N LEU A 264 -10.99 -9.45 3.53
CA LEU A 264 -12.45 -9.49 3.40
C LEU A 264 -12.94 -10.85 2.94
N GLN A 265 -12.25 -11.49 2.00
CA GLN A 265 -12.57 -12.85 1.52
C GLN A 265 -12.49 -13.87 2.64
N LYS A 266 -11.42 -13.84 3.45
CA LYS A 266 -11.27 -14.73 4.62
C LYS A 266 -12.39 -14.52 5.62
N ASN A 267 -12.71 -13.28 5.95
CA ASN A 267 -13.80 -12.94 6.86
C ASN A 267 -15.17 -13.42 6.32
N ALA A 268 -15.41 -13.30 5.02
CA ALA A 268 -16.61 -13.81 4.37
C ALA A 268 -16.69 -15.36 4.46
N LEU A 269 -15.58 -16.06 4.20
CA LEU A 269 -15.50 -17.52 4.31
C LEU A 269 -15.77 -18.01 5.73
N ASP A 270 -15.26 -17.33 6.75
CA ASP A 270 -15.52 -17.66 8.16
C ASP A 270 -17.00 -17.51 8.53
N HIS A 271 -17.76 -16.74 7.75
CA HIS A 271 -19.21 -16.58 7.85
C HIS A 271 -20.01 -17.39 6.81
N GLY A 272 -19.37 -18.35 6.13
CA GLY A 272 -20.01 -19.22 5.15
C GLY A 272 -20.37 -18.55 3.80
N ILE A 273 -19.77 -17.39 3.50
CA ILE A 273 -20.01 -16.63 2.27
C ILE A 273 -18.76 -16.67 1.39
N MET A 274 -18.90 -17.04 0.12
CA MET A 274 -17.81 -16.93 -0.87
C MET A 274 -17.88 -15.58 -1.59
N SER A 275 -16.83 -14.78 -1.51
CA SER A 275 -16.73 -13.51 -2.24
C SER A 275 -16.33 -13.75 -3.70
N LYS A 276 -17.34 -13.88 -4.59
CA LYS A 276 -17.13 -14.19 -6.00
C LYS A 276 -16.35 -13.09 -6.75
N TYR A 277 -16.66 -11.82 -6.49
CA TYR A 277 -16.01 -10.69 -7.17
C TYR A 277 -14.54 -10.57 -6.80
N ILE A 278 -14.18 -10.75 -5.53
CA ILE A 278 -12.78 -10.70 -5.10
C ILE A 278 -11.99 -11.82 -5.75
N LYS A 279 -12.53 -13.06 -5.71
CA LYS A 279 -11.87 -14.21 -6.32
C LYS A 279 -11.64 -14.01 -7.82
N LEU A 280 -12.66 -13.58 -8.56
CA LEU A 280 -12.53 -13.32 -10.00
C LEU A 280 -11.51 -12.21 -10.30
N SER A 281 -11.52 -11.13 -9.49
CA SER A 281 -10.57 -10.03 -9.67
C SER A 281 -9.13 -10.44 -9.37
N GLU A 282 -8.92 -11.36 -8.42
CA GLU A 282 -7.61 -11.94 -8.11
C GLU A 282 -7.10 -12.79 -9.28
N GLU A 283 -7.93 -13.65 -9.85
CA GLU A 283 -7.61 -14.45 -11.04
C GLU A 283 -7.21 -13.53 -12.20
N LEU A 284 -8.03 -12.53 -12.52
CA LEU A 284 -7.75 -11.54 -13.56
C LEU A 284 -6.44 -10.77 -13.30
N ASN A 285 -6.20 -10.38 -12.05
CA ASN A 285 -4.96 -9.66 -11.70
C ASN A 285 -3.71 -10.49 -11.99
N HIS A 286 -3.75 -11.79 -11.68
CA HIS A 286 -2.63 -12.69 -11.95
C HIS A 286 -2.44 -13.00 -13.46
N GLU A 287 -3.50 -12.91 -14.28
CA GLU A 287 -3.44 -13.16 -15.71
C GLU A 287 -2.92 -11.95 -16.51
N MET A 288 -3.04 -10.73 -15.99
CA MET A 288 -2.72 -9.51 -16.72
C MET A 288 -1.27 -9.43 -17.21
N PRO A 289 -0.21 -9.80 -16.44
CA PRO A 289 1.15 -9.79 -16.96
C PRO A 289 1.32 -10.63 -18.22
N LYS A 290 0.75 -11.84 -18.23
CA LYS A 290 0.78 -12.74 -19.38
C LYS A 290 0.03 -12.16 -20.58
N TYR A 291 -1.16 -11.59 -20.34
CA TYR A 291 -1.95 -10.92 -21.37
C TYR A 291 -1.19 -9.74 -21.98
N CYS A 292 -0.60 -8.87 -21.16
CA CYS A 292 0.14 -7.70 -21.62
C CYS A 292 1.37 -8.07 -22.46
N VAL A 293 2.13 -9.11 -22.06
CA VAL A 293 3.27 -9.62 -22.82
C VAL A 293 2.80 -10.22 -24.15
N GLY A 294 1.65 -10.94 -24.17
CA GLY A 294 1.04 -11.42 -25.40
C GLY A 294 0.66 -10.26 -26.35
N ARG A 295 0.09 -9.18 -25.81
CA ARG A 295 -0.23 -7.98 -26.61
C ARG A 295 1.03 -7.29 -27.15
N LEU A 296 2.10 -7.21 -26.36
CA LEU A 296 3.37 -6.69 -26.84
C LEU A 296 3.89 -7.52 -28.04
N GLU A 297 3.84 -8.85 -27.94
CA GLU A 297 4.28 -9.73 -29.02
C GLU A 297 3.38 -9.59 -30.27
N GLU A 298 2.09 -9.38 -30.13
CA GLU A 298 1.19 -9.09 -31.25
C GLU A 298 1.50 -7.77 -31.95
N LEU A 299 1.93 -6.75 -31.22
CA LEU A 299 2.23 -5.42 -31.76
C LEU A 299 3.63 -5.33 -32.35
N TYR A 300 4.64 -5.86 -31.66
CA TYR A 300 6.04 -5.80 -32.06
C TYR A 300 6.44 -6.92 -33.01
N GLY A 301 5.90 -8.11 -32.81
CA GLY A 301 6.36 -9.35 -33.43
C GLY A 301 7.05 -10.27 -32.42
N SER A 302 7.75 -11.30 -32.92
CA SER A 302 8.43 -12.29 -32.05
C SER A 302 9.44 -11.61 -31.09
N LEU A 303 9.31 -11.94 -29.81
CA LEU A 303 10.23 -11.48 -28.75
C LEU A 303 11.43 -12.42 -28.56
N LYS A 304 11.44 -13.57 -29.24
CA LYS A 304 12.52 -14.56 -29.12
C LYS A 304 13.87 -13.98 -29.58
N GLY A 305 14.85 -14.02 -28.69
CA GLY A 305 16.21 -13.51 -28.95
C GLY A 305 16.30 -12.00 -28.90
N LYS A 306 15.25 -11.28 -28.50
CA LYS A 306 15.24 -9.84 -28.35
C LYS A 306 15.73 -9.43 -26.97
N HIS A 307 16.40 -8.27 -26.89
CA HIS A 307 16.80 -7.66 -25.63
C HIS A 307 15.88 -6.46 -25.31
N LEU A 308 15.17 -6.55 -24.21
CA LEU A 308 14.21 -5.53 -23.79
C LEU A 308 14.71 -4.76 -22.55
N LEU A 309 14.39 -3.47 -22.51
CA LEU A 309 14.46 -2.69 -21.26
C LEU A 309 13.04 -2.53 -20.68
N VAL A 310 12.79 -3.13 -19.51
CA VAL A 310 11.59 -2.86 -18.71
C VAL A 310 11.85 -1.64 -17.84
N VAL A 311 11.00 -0.62 -17.93
CA VAL A 311 11.16 0.66 -17.25
C VAL A 311 10.07 0.86 -16.19
N GLY A 312 10.50 1.17 -14.96
CA GLY A 312 9.61 1.31 -13.81
C GLY A 312 9.24 -0.04 -13.19
N VAL A 313 9.98 -0.46 -12.16
CA VAL A 313 9.75 -1.73 -11.45
C VAL A 313 9.07 -1.54 -10.10
N SER A 314 8.88 -0.32 -9.63
CA SER A 314 8.02 0.00 -8.49
C SER A 314 6.55 -0.27 -8.83
N TYR A 315 5.68 -0.42 -7.81
CA TYR A 315 4.28 -0.72 -8.08
C TYR A 315 3.43 0.50 -8.46
N LYS A 316 3.92 1.72 -8.26
CA LYS A 316 3.28 2.96 -8.71
C LYS A 316 4.30 4.09 -8.93
N PRO A 317 3.92 5.20 -9.62
CA PRO A 317 4.81 6.33 -9.86
C PRO A 317 5.34 6.99 -8.59
N ASP A 318 6.57 7.51 -8.70
CA ASP A 318 7.23 8.40 -7.73
C ASP A 318 7.47 7.79 -6.34
N ILE A 319 7.59 6.47 -6.25
CA ILE A 319 8.02 5.74 -5.04
C ILE A 319 9.04 4.66 -5.40
N SER A 320 9.84 4.25 -4.42
CA SER A 320 10.84 3.17 -4.57
C SER A 320 10.32 1.78 -4.14
N ASP A 321 9.04 1.65 -3.77
CA ASP A 321 8.47 0.42 -3.24
C ASP A 321 8.14 -0.59 -4.35
N THR A 322 8.78 -1.76 -4.30
CA THR A 322 8.64 -2.85 -5.26
C THR A 322 7.82 -4.03 -4.73
N ARG A 323 7.24 -3.92 -3.53
CA ARG A 323 6.47 -5.03 -2.94
C ARG A 323 5.25 -5.36 -3.80
N GLU A 324 5.05 -6.65 -4.07
CA GLU A 324 3.97 -7.14 -4.93
C GLU A 324 3.90 -6.43 -6.30
N SER A 325 5.03 -5.90 -6.79
CA SER A 325 5.05 -5.26 -8.10
C SER A 325 4.78 -6.28 -9.21
N PRO A 326 3.87 -6.00 -10.14
CA PRO A 326 3.63 -6.87 -11.29
C PRO A 326 4.82 -6.94 -12.27
N ALA A 327 5.82 -6.06 -12.12
CA ALA A 327 7.03 -6.04 -12.95
C ALA A 327 7.77 -7.38 -12.93
N GLU A 328 7.85 -8.04 -11.77
CA GLU A 328 8.47 -9.37 -11.67
C GLU A 328 7.78 -10.40 -12.55
N SER A 329 6.45 -10.42 -12.52
CA SER A 329 5.65 -11.33 -13.36
C SER A 329 5.77 -11.01 -14.84
N VAL A 330 5.80 -9.72 -15.21
CA VAL A 330 6.02 -9.28 -16.61
C VAL A 330 7.38 -9.73 -17.10
N ILE A 331 8.45 -9.51 -16.33
CA ILE A 331 9.82 -9.95 -16.69
C ILE A 331 9.85 -11.46 -16.92
N LYS A 332 9.28 -12.25 -15.99
CA LYS A 332 9.20 -13.71 -16.14
C LYS A 332 8.44 -14.14 -17.40
N GLU A 333 7.35 -13.45 -17.74
CA GLU A 333 6.60 -13.76 -18.97
C GLU A 333 7.36 -13.40 -20.25
N LEU A 334 8.12 -12.29 -20.26
CA LEU A 334 9.01 -11.92 -21.35
C LEU A 334 10.12 -12.96 -21.56
N GLU A 335 10.75 -13.41 -20.47
CA GLU A 335 11.78 -14.44 -20.49
C GLU A 335 11.24 -15.79 -21.01
N LYS A 336 10.00 -16.16 -20.62
CA LYS A 336 9.32 -17.36 -21.19
C LYS A 336 9.10 -17.26 -22.70
N LYS A 337 8.98 -16.05 -23.26
CA LYS A 337 8.93 -15.80 -24.69
C LYS A 337 10.31 -15.86 -25.38
N GLY A 338 11.37 -16.09 -24.60
CA GLY A 338 12.75 -16.18 -25.08
C GLY A 338 13.45 -14.83 -25.25
N ALA A 339 12.94 -13.79 -24.60
CA ALA A 339 13.59 -12.48 -24.52
C ALA A 339 14.69 -12.46 -23.46
N THR A 340 15.69 -11.61 -23.63
CA THR A 340 16.60 -11.17 -22.56
C THR A 340 16.05 -9.87 -22.00
N VAL A 341 15.97 -9.73 -20.69
CA VAL A 341 15.36 -8.56 -20.05
C VAL A 341 16.37 -7.87 -19.13
N SER A 342 16.56 -6.59 -19.34
CA SER A 342 17.15 -5.65 -18.37
C SER A 342 16.03 -4.76 -17.81
N TRP A 343 16.24 -4.18 -16.64
CA TRP A 343 15.27 -3.24 -16.09
C TRP A 343 15.94 -1.94 -15.67
N HIS A 344 15.17 -0.84 -15.70
CA HIS A 344 15.57 0.48 -15.22
C HIS A 344 14.48 1.09 -14.36
N ASP A 345 14.89 1.72 -13.26
CA ASP A 345 14.00 2.53 -12.43
C ASP A 345 14.84 3.62 -11.75
N PRO A 346 14.44 4.90 -11.83
CA PRO A 346 15.25 5.99 -11.26
C PRO A 346 15.24 6.03 -9.73
N LEU A 347 14.31 5.30 -9.08
CA LEU A 347 14.12 5.31 -7.62
C LEU A 347 14.49 3.97 -6.97
N VAL A 348 14.65 2.90 -7.75
CA VAL A 348 14.95 1.56 -7.25
C VAL A 348 16.38 1.18 -7.58
N GLU A 349 17.22 1.01 -6.56
CA GLU A 349 18.63 0.66 -6.74
C GLU A 349 18.83 -0.84 -7.06
N SER A 350 17.99 -1.70 -6.47
CA SER A 350 18.09 -3.15 -6.63
C SER A 350 16.70 -3.79 -6.69
N PHE A 351 16.50 -4.68 -7.67
CA PHE A 351 15.28 -5.46 -7.84
C PHE A 351 15.65 -6.90 -8.23
N ASN A 352 15.14 -7.89 -7.49
CA ASN A 352 15.46 -9.31 -7.67
C ASN A 352 16.97 -9.62 -7.73
N GLY A 353 17.77 -8.90 -6.91
CA GLY A 353 19.22 -9.11 -6.80
C GLY A 353 20.04 -8.52 -7.96
N GLN A 354 19.40 -7.78 -8.86
CA GLN A 354 20.06 -7.07 -9.95
C GLN A 354 20.00 -5.54 -9.72
N SER A 355 20.96 -4.81 -10.25
CA SER A 355 20.97 -3.35 -10.22
C SER A 355 20.25 -2.77 -11.43
N SER A 356 19.77 -1.53 -11.31
CA SER A 356 19.15 -0.78 -12.39
C SER A 356 20.11 -0.63 -13.59
N ALA A 357 19.67 -0.97 -14.79
CA ALA A 357 20.45 -0.88 -16.01
C ALA A 357 20.43 0.55 -16.59
N SER A 358 21.40 0.87 -17.45
CA SER A 358 21.41 2.15 -18.16
C SER A 358 20.34 2.20 -19.26
N ILE A 359 19.68 3.35 -19.42
CA ILE A 359 18.74 3.59 -20.53
C ILE A 359 19.46 3.58 -21.90
N SER A 360 20.72 4.00 -21.95
CA SER A 360 21.52 4.05 -23.18
C SER A 360 22.14 2.70 -23.62
N GLY A 361 21.65 1.58 -23.08
CA GLY A 361 22.10 0.23 -23.47
C GLY A 361 21.66 -0.17 -24.88
N ASP A 362 22.20 -1.29 -25.38
CA ASP A 362 21.76 -1.87 -26.66
C ASP A 362 20.53 -2.75 -26.45
N TYR A 363 19.37 -2.19 -26.71
CA TYR A 363 18.07 -2.84 -26.59
C TYR A 363 17.34 -2.85 -27.94
N ASP A 364 16.50 -3.85 -28.15
CA ASP A 364 15.61 -3.90 -29.32
C ASP A 364 14.35 -3.04 -29.13
N LEU A 365 13.83 -2.96 -27.88
CA LEU A 365 12.65 -2.17 -27.53
C LEU A 365 12.60 -1.86 -26.03
N GLY A 366 11.84 -0.81 -25.66
CA GLY A 366 11.50 -0.46 -24.28
C GLY A 366 10.07 -0.82 -23.94
N LEU A 367 9.82 -1.25 -22.70
CA LEU A 367 8.50 -1.45 -22.13
C LEU A 367 8.36 -0.70 -20.81
N VAL A 368 7.63 0.42 -20.82
CA VAL A 368 7.37 1.24 -19.64
C VAL A 368 6.15 0.70 -18.90
N LEU A 369 6.38 0.19 -17.69
CA LEU A 369 5.32 -0.27 -16.79
C LEU A 369 4.85 0.87 -15.87
N VAL A 370 5.81 1.64 -15.33
CA VAL A 370 5.55 2.77 -14.45
C VAL A 370 6.39 3.96 -14.90
N LYS A 371 5.75 5.10 -15.15
CA LYS A 371 6.43 6.36 -15.49
C LYS A 371 6.61 7.20 -14.24
N HIS A 372 7.85 7.38 -13.80
CA HIS A 372 8.23 8.31 -12.74
C HIS A 372 8.43 9.73 -13.31
N GLN A 373 8.20 10.76 -12.47
CA GLN A 373 8.51 12.15 -12.85
C GLN A 373 10.00 12.36 -13.11
N LEU A 374 10.86 11.60 -12.44
CA LEU A 374 12.33 11.65 -12.61
C LEU A 374 12.84 10.79 -13.78
N LEU A 375 11.97 10.09 -14.50
CA LEU A 375 12.38 9.26 -15.63
C LEU A 375 12.81 10.15 -16.80
N ASP A 376 14.07 10.03 -17.18
CA ASP A 376 14.64 10.71 -18.34
C ASP A 376 14.96 9.69 -19.45
N MET A 377 14.16 9.69 -20.52
CA MET A 377 14.33 8.83 -21.69
C MET A 377 15.06 9.54 -22.84
N SER A 378 15.68 10.70 -22.63
CA SER A 378 16.33 11.49 -23.68
C SER A 378 17.49 10.78 -24.36
N SER A 379 18.14 9.84 -23.68
CA SER A 379 19.20 8.99 -24.22
C SER A 379 18.72 7.77 -25.02
N TRP A 380 17.41 7.51 -25.01
CA TRP A 380 16.81 6.44 -25.81
C TRP A 380 16.67 6.87 -27.26
N THR A 381 17.23 6.12 -28.21
CA THR A 381 17.24 6.48 -29.63
C THR A 381 16.76 5.34 -30.53
N ASP A 382 16.01 5.68 -31.57
CA ASP A 382 15.65 4.88 -32.74
C ASP A 382 14.95 3.52 -32.52
N LYS A 383 14.60 3.17 -31.27
CA LYS A 383 13.92 1.93 -30.95
C LYS A 383 12.50 2.20 -30.44
N PRO A 384 11.54 1.32 -30.71
CA PRO A 384 10.17 1.53 -30.22
C PRO A 384 10.08 1.45 -28.70
N ILE A 385 9.28 2.34 -28.13
CA ILE A 385 8.91 2.31 -26.73
C ILE A 385 7.43 1.92 -26.64
N TYR A 386 7.15 0.90 -25.85
CA TYR A 386 5.80 0.50 -25.48
C TYR A 386 5.49 0.94 -24.07
N CYS A 387 4.24 1.24 -23.80
CA CYS A 387 3.76 1.56 -22.44
C CYS A 387 2.48 0.77 -22.13
N VAL A 388 2.11 0.66 -20.88
CA VAL A 388 0.94 -0.14 -20.48
C VAL A 388 -0.34 0.46 -21.04
N ASN A 389 -0.55 1.74 -20.82
CA ASN A 389 -1.72 2.49 -21.28
C ASN A 389 -1.31 3.91 -21.70
N SER A 390 -2.24 4.66 -22.31
CA SER A 390 -1.97 5.99 -22.83
C SER A 390 -2.13 7.13 -21.81
N VAL A 391 -2.47 6.86 -20.57
CA VAL A 391 -2.80 7.92 -19.59
C VAL A 391 -1.53 8.60 -19.10
N ASP A 392 -0.49 7.79 -18.84
CA ASP A 392 0.81 8.26 -18.33
C ASP A 392 1.92 8.08 -19.38
N SER A 393 1.58 8.21 -20.69
CA SER A 393 2.52 7.98 -21.79
C SER A 393 3.02 9.30 -22.40
N GLU A 394 4.16 9.22 -23.10
CA GLU A 394 4.57 10.25 -24.05
C GLU A 394 3.87 10.02 -25.41
N PRO A 395 3.71 11.07 -26.23
CA PRO A 395 2.98 10.96 -27.52
C PRO A 395 3.54 9.90 -28.48
N GLU A 396 4.85 9.62 -28.40
CA GLU A 396 5.53 8.66 -29.27
C GLU A 396 5.44 7.22 -28.76
N TRP A 397 5.04 6.99 -27.51
CA TRP A 397 4.97 5.67 -26.92
C TRP A 397 3.73 4.91 -27.39
N ILE A 398 3.90 3.62 -27.59
CA ILE A 398 2.84 2.74 -28.11
C ILE A 398 2.15 2.02 -26.94
N PRO A 399 0.90 2.36 -26.61
CA PRO A 399 0.20 1.68 -25.52
C PRO A 399 -0.16 0.24 -25.91
N ILE A 400 0.17 -0.73 -25.07
CA ILE A 400 -0.18 -2.14 -25.30
C ILE A 400 -1.65 -2.42 -24.95
N LEU A 401 -2.22 -1.69 -23.98
CA LEU A 401 -3.63 -1.71 -23.67
C LEU A 401 -4.33 -0.50 -24.29
N GLY A 402 -5.19 -0.75 -25.27
CA GLY A 402 -5.98 0.31 -25.90
C GLY A 402 -5.40 0.86 -27.21
N SER A 403 -4.37 0.24 -27.78
CA SER A 403 -3.98 0.52 -29.16
C SER A 403 -4.80 -0.36 -30.13
N SER A 404 -5.42 0.26 -31.13
CA SER A 404 -5.83 -0.49 -32.30
C SER A 404 -4.57 -0.97 -33.05
N LYS A 405 -4.55 -2.22 -33.55
CA LYS A 405 -3.55 -2.56 -34.59
C LYS A 405 -3.65 -1.49 -35.68
N ARG A 406 -2.62 -0.68 -35.85
CA ARG A 406 -2.49 0.09 -37.09
C ARG A 406 -2.38 -0.99 -38.19
N LYS A 407 -3.45 -1.11 -38.98
CA LYS A 407 -3.43 -1.91 -40.20
C LYS A 407 -2.40 -1.37 -41.17
#